data_635cd32d8a84362697a0f790523036ea
#
_entry.id   635cd32d8a84362697a0f790523036ea
#
_cell.length_a   1.000
_cell.length_b   1.000
_cell.length_c   1.000
_cell.angle_alpha   90.00
_cell.angle_beta   90.00
_cell.angle_gamma   90.00
#
_symmetry.space_group_name_H-M   'P 1'
#
loop_
_entity.id
_entity.type
_entity.pdbx_description
1 polymer ?
#
loop_
_entity_poly.entity_id
_entity_poly.type
_entity_poly.pdbx_seq_one_letter_code
_entity_poly.pdbx_strand_id
1 'polypeptide(L)'
;IAEGVEYVDIEEDIATEITRYGDAKRIVSLHDFHKTPSNLSSIHARMSTLDADIIKIATLANTPDDNIQMFDLMQSAAIPTIGICMGEIGTPSRLLAGKFGAPFTYATFHAERSLAPGQLSFSEMRDIYHYDQIKADTDVYAVIGDPIAHSHSPLIHNAAFRAIGTNAVYLPMRIRSEHLEAFLHNAPRMGIRGISITIPHKEAVAKLLKQVDRVIVGTGA
;
A
#
# COMPACT_ATOMS: atom_id res chain seq x y z
N ILE A 1 -12.71 -12.11 -27.43
CA ILE A 1 -12.82 -12.11 -25.95
C ILE A 1 -13.95 -13.07 -25.67
N ALA A 2 -13.65 -14.12 -24.89
CA ALA A 2 -14.60 -15.17 -24.59
C ALA A 2 -15.78 -14.61 -23.78
N GLU A 3 -16.97 -15.18 -23.98
CA GLU A 3 -18.15 -14.91 -23.16
C GLU A 3 -17.82 -15.08 -21.68
N GLY A 4 -18.15 -14.08 -20.84
CA GLY A 4 -18.04 -14.16 -19.39
C GLY A 4 -16.81 -13.50 -18.76
N VAL A 5 -16.03 -12.69 -19.47
CA VAL A 5 -14.97 -11.88 -18.88
C VAL A 5 -15.59 -10.65 -18.22
N GLU A 6 -15.40 -10.51 -16.90
CA GLU A 6 -15.95 -9.37 -16.15
C GLU A 6 -15.11 -8.09 -16.31
N TYR A 7 -13.78 -8.22 -16.38
CA TYR A 7 -12.84 -7.11 -16.49
C TYR A 7 -11.86 -7.32 -17.63
N VAL A 8 -11.52 -6.22 -18.32
CA VAL A 8 -10.42 -6.15 -19.31
C VAL A 8 -9.47 -5.05 -18.89
N ASP A 9 -8.19 -5.38 -18.66
CA ASP A 9 -7.14 -4.44 -18.32
C ASP A 9 -6.40 -4.00 -19.60
N ILE A 10 -6.37 -2.69 -19.86
CA ILE A 10 -5.86 -2.10 -21.09
C ILE A 10 -4.92 -0.95 -20.71
N GLU A 11 -3.70 -0.98 -21.25
CA GLU A 11 -2.75 0.13 -21.05
C GLU A 11 -3.29 1.44 -21.67
N GLU A 12 -3.01 2.58 -21.02
CA GLU A 12 -3.58 3.87 -21.38
C GLU A 12 -3.24 4.33 -22.80
N ASP A 13 -2.05 3.95 -23.31
CA ASP A 13 -1.54 4.36 -24.64
C ASP A 13 -2.33 3.76 -25.79
N ILE A 14 -2.96 2.59 -25.59
CA ILE A 14 -3.77 1.91 -26.59
C ILE A 14 -5.27 1.94 -26.26
N ALA A 15 -5.67 2.56 -25.14
CA ALA A 15 -7.04 2.49 -24.67
C ALA A 15 -8.07 3.09 -25.64
N THR A 16 -7.68 4.11 -26.43
CA THR A 16 -8.54 4.73 -27.45
C THR A 16 -8.68 3.89 -28.71
N GLU A 17 -7.75 2.98 -28.98
CA GLU A 17 -7.75 2.14 -30.17
C GLU A 17 -8.58 0.86 -29.99
N ILE A 18 -8.83 0.48 -28.72
CA ILE A 18 -9.55 -0.73 -28.38
C ILE A 18 -11.01 -0.40 -28.09
N THR A 19 -11.92 -0.92 -28.93
CA THR A 19 -13.35 -0.78 -28.72
C THR A 19 -13.82 -1.56 -27.50
N ARG A 20 -14.81 -1.02 -26.77
CA ARG A 20 -15.45 -1.72 -25.65
C ARG A 20 -16.13 -2.99 -26.13
N TYR A 21 -15.93 -4.07 -25.40
CA TYR A 21 -16.49 -5.39 -25.72
C TYR A 21 -17.61 -5.77 -24.75
N GLY A 22 -18.83 -5.87 -25.25
CA GLY A 22 -19.98 -6.31 -24.47
C GLY A 22 -20.13 -5.52 -23.16
N ASP A 23 -20.45 -6.24 -22.09
CA ASP A 23 -20.64 -5.67 -20.73
C ASP A 23 -19.35 -5.71 -19.87
N ALA A 24 -18.20 -6.12 -20.44
CA ALA A 24 -16.95 -6.18 -19.71
C ALA A 24 -16.51 -4.79 -19.25
N LYS A 25 -16.20 -4.66 -17.96
CA LYS A 25 -15.69 -3.43 -17.38
C LYS A 25 -14.25 -3.19 -17.82
N ARG A 26 -13.93 -1.95 -18.14
CA ARG A 26 -12.59 -1.54 -18.57
C ARG A 26 -11.78 -1.02 -17.39
N ILE A 27 -10.63 -1.65 -17.16
CA ILE A 27 -9.58 -1.13 -16.34
C ILE A 27 -8.60 -0.43 -17.29
N VAL A 28 -8.45 0.87 -17.19
CA VAL A 28 -7.40 1.59 -17.91
C VAL A 28 -6.20 1.73 -16.99
N SER A 29 -5.05 1.21 -17.43
CA SER A 29 -3.87 1.10 -16.58
C SER A 29 -2.68 1.92 -17.08
N LEU A 30 -1.89 2.43 -16.13
CA LEU A 30 -0.61 3.07 -16.35
C LEU A 30 0.43 2.45 -15.43
N HIS A 31 1.62 2.16 -15.98
CA HIS A 31 2.76 1.67 -15.22
C HIS A 31 3.96 2.63 -15.35
N ASP A 32 4.51 3.08 -14.19
CA ASP A 32 5.80 3.76 -14.12
C ASP A 32 6.77 2.94 -13.27
N PHE A 33 7.70 2.27 -13.92
CA PHE A 33 8.68 1.38 -13.27
C PHE A 33 9.88 2.12 -12.67
N HIS A 34 9.90 3.46 -12.72
CA HIS A 34 11.02 4.27 -12.27
C HIS A 34 10.73 5.09 -11.04
N LYS A 35 9.51 5.62 -10.92
CA LYS A 35 9.12 6.52 -9.82
C LYS A 35 7.62 6.63 -9.65
N THR A 36 7.20 7.23 -8.55
CA THR A 36 5.85 7.77 -8.37
C THR A 36 5.87 9.25 -8.80
N PRO A 37 5.17 9.62 -9.88
CA PRO A 37 5.14 11.00 -10.35
C PRO A 37 4.42 11.94 -9.37
N SER A 38 4.94 13.16 -9.18
CA SER A 38 4.31 14.16 -8.31
C SER A 38 2.97 14.71 -8.83
N ASN A 39 2.67 14.50 -10.12
CA ASN A 39 1.46 14.96 -10.80
C ASN A 39 0.41 13.85 -10.99
N LEU A 40 0.29 12.90 -10.04
CA LEU A 40 -0.66 11.78 -10.11
C LEU A 40 -2.09 12.22 -10.40
N SER A 41 -2.56 13.34 -9.81
CA SER A 41 -3.91 13.86 -10.06
C SER A 41 -4.13 14.29 -11.52
N SER A 42 -3.12 14.86 -12.17
CA SER A 42 -3.18 15.21 -13.59
C SER A 42 -3.18 13.97 -14.48
N ILE A 43 -2.40 12.96 -14.13
CA ILE A 43 -2.39 11.67 -14.81
C ILE A 43 -3.77 11.02 -14.70
N HIS A 44 -4.32 10.94 -13.50
CA HIS A 44 -5.64 10.37 -13.26
C HIS A 44 -6.74 11.11 -14.03
N ALA A 45 -6.72 12.45 -14.02
CA ALA A 45 -7.69 13.27 -14.77
C ALA A 45 -7.63 12.97 -16.28
N ARG A 46 -6.43 12.83 -16.85
CA ARG A 46 -6.24 12.44 -18.25
C ARG A 46 -6.79 11.03 -18.51
N MET A 47 -6.46 10.06 -17.67
CA MET A 47 -6.95 8.68 -17.80
C MET A 47 -8.47 8.59 -17.67
N SER A 48 -9.08 9.48 -16.87
CA SER A 48 -10.55 9.55 -16.71
C SER A 48 -11.30 9.88 -18.01
N THR A 49 -10.62 10.40 -19.03
CA THR A 49 -11.19 10.66 -20.36
C THR A 49 -11.16 9.46 -21.31
N LEU A 50 -10.55 8.34 -20.88
CA LEU A 50 -10.28 7.17 -21.73
C LEU A 50 -11.36 6.06 -21.63
N ASP A 51 -12.62 6.42 -21.30
CA ASP A 51 -13.73 5.47 -21.16
C ASP A 51 -13.41 4.31 -20.18
N ALA A 52 -12.89 4.67 -18.99
CA ALA A 52 -12.53 3.74 -17.92
C ALA A 52 -13.68 3.53 -16.92
N ASP A 53 -13.96 2.29 -16.55
CA ASP A 53 -14.80 1.97 -15.38
C ASP A 53 -13.95 1.94 -14.10
N ILE A 54 -12.67 1.58 -14.23
CA ILE A 54 -11.67 1.57 -13.17
C ILE A 54 -10.37 2.13 -13.75
N ILE A 55 -9.69 2.98 -12.99
CA ILE A 55 -8.34 3.45 -13.31
C ILE A 55 -7.35 2.68 -12.44
N LYS A 56 -6.29 2.15 -13.05
CA LYS A 56 -5.19 1.51 -12.34
C LYS A 56 -3.90 2.29 -12.58
N ILE A 57 -3.26 2.72 -11.50
CA ILE A 57 -1.96 3.39 -11.56
C ILE A 57 -0.97 2.61 -10.71
N ALA A 58 0.05 2.03 -11.35
CA ALA A 58 1.10 1.26 -10.72
C ALA A 58 2.44 1.96 -10.91
N THR A 59 3.06 2.45 -9.83
CA THR A 59 4.29 3.24 -9.88
C THR A 59 5.36 2.65 -8.96
N LEU A 60 6.64 2.92 -9.19
CA LEU A 60 7.69 2.49 -8.27
C LEU A 60 7.79 3.46 -7.08
N ALA A 61 7.67 2.92 -5.85
CA ALA A 61 7.92 3.70 -4.66
C ALA A 61 9.43 3.84 -4.39
N ASN A 62 9.91 5.06 -4.33
CA ASN A 62 11.28 5.41 -3.94
C ASN A 62 11.33 5.93 -2.49
N THR A 63 10.24 6.46 -2.00
CA THR A 63 10.08 7.00 -0.64
C THR A 63 8.78 6.50 0.00
N PRO A 64 8.67 6.49 1.33
CA PRO A 64 7.40 6.17 2.01
C PRO A 64 6.25 7.11 1.63
N ASP A 65 6.55 8.38 1.32
CA ASP A 65 5.57 9.39 0.95
C ASP A 65 4.88 9.10 -0.39
N ASP A 66 5.49 8.27 -1.24
CA ASP A 66 4.86 7.82 -2.49
C ASP A 66 3.57 7.04 -2.23
N ASN A 67 3.53 6.25 -1.15
CA ASN A 67 2.29 5.58 -0.73
C ASN A 67 1.22 6.59 -0.31
N ILE A 68 1.61 7.66 0.40
CA ILE A 68 0.68 8.69 0.86
C ILE A 68 0.06 9.44 -0.33
N GLN A 69 0.89 9.82 -1.30
CA GLN A 69 0.40 10.46 -2.53
C GLN A 69 -0.59 9.55 -3.27
N MET A 70 -0.31 8.25 -3.32
CA MET A 70 -1.21 7.27 -3.93
C MET A 70 -2.53 7.12 -3.16
N PHE A 71 -2.48 7.11 -1.83
CA PHE A 71 -3.68 7.06 -0.98
C PHE A 71 -4.54 8.32 -1.12
N ASP A 72 -3.92 9.50 -1.13
CA ASP A 72 -4.63 10.77 -1.36
C ASP A 72 -5.33 10.78 -2.72
N LEU A 73 -4.67 10.27 -3.76
CA LEU A 73 -5.27 10.11 -5.08
C LEU A 73 -6.50 9.21 -5.01
N MET A 74 -6.37 8.01 -4.45
CA MET A 74 -7.46 7.03 -4.39
C MET A 74 -8.67 7.57 -3.63
N GLN A 75 -8.46 8.28 -2.52
CA GLN A 75 -9.54 8.87 -1.73
C GLN A 75 -10.25 10.03 -2.44
N SER A 76 -9.55 10.78 -3.27
CA SER A 76 -10.11 11.93 -4.00
C SER A 76 -10.66 11.59 -5.38
N ALA A 77 -10.43 10.36 -5.86
CA ALA A 77 -10.79 9.94 -7.20
C ALA A 77 -12.30 9.80 -7.38
N ALA A 78 -12.83 10.37 -8.46
CA ALA A 78 -14.24 10.23 -8.84
C ALA A 78 -14.56 8.87 -9.51
N ILE A 79 -13.58 8.29 -10.20
CA ILE A 79 -13.66 6.96 -10.80
C ILE A 79 -12.97 5.97 -9.85
N PRO A 80 -13.52 4.78 -9.59
CA PRO A 80 -12.87 3.75 -8.79
C PRO A 80 -11.42 3.54 -9.22
N THR A 81 -10.48 3.66 -8.28
CA THR A 81 -9.06 3.71 -8.60
C THR A 81 -8.28 2.65 -7.83
N ILE A 82 -7.44 1.91 -8.54
CA ILE A 82 -6.48 0.96 -7.98
C ILE A 82 -5.12 1.63 -8.01
N GLY A 83 -4.64 2.05 -6.84
CA GLY A 83 -3.32 2.65 -6.66
C GLY A 83 -2.33 1.64 -6.11
N ILE A 84 -1.24 1.41 -6.83
CA ILE A 84 -0.18 0.47 -6.44
C ILE A 84 1.16 1.18 -6.49
N CYS A 85 1.85 1.19 -5.36
CA CYS A 85 3.27 1.49 -5.31
C CYS A 85 4.05 0.17 -5.35
N MET A 86 4.86 -0.03 -6.37
CA MET A 86 5.71 -1.21 -6.52
C MET A 86 6.95 -1.11 -5.64
N GLY A 87 7.63 -2.24 -5.44
CA GLY A 87 8.80 -2.33 -4.59
C GLY A 87 8.45 -2.57 -3.12
N GLU A 88 9.46 -2.90 -2.31
CA GLU A 88 9.28 -3.20 -0.89
C GLU A 88 8.76 -1.99 -0.10
N ILE A 89 9.22 -0.77 -0.45
CA ILE A 89 8.73 0.49 0.14
C ILE A 89 7.23 0.69 -0.16
N GLY A 90 6.76 0.21 -1.30
CA GLY A 90 5.38 0.32 -1.77
C GLY A 90 4.41 -0.71 -1.19
N THR A 91 4.88 -1.70 -0.42
CA THR A 91 4.04 -2.76 0.17
C THR A 91 2.78 -2.24 0.89
N PRO A 92 2.82 -1.12 1.64
CA PRO A 92 1.63 -0.56 2.29
C PRO A 92 0.49 -0.24 1.32
N SER A 93 0.78 0.22 0.09
CA SER A 93 -0.26 0.54 -0.90
C SER A 93 -1.11 -0.67 -1.28
N ARG A 94 -0.53 -1.87 -1.28
CA ARG A 94 -1.24 -3.12 -1.58
C ARG A 94 -2.09 -3.59 -0.41
N LEU A 95 -1.53 -3.52 0.81
CA LEU A 95 -2.20 -3.98 2.03
C LEU A 95 -3.33 -3.04 2.45
N LEU A 96 -3.16 -1.74 2.28
CA LEU A 96 -4.13 -0.75 2.69
C LEU A 96 -5.05 -0.28 1.54
N ALA A 97 -4.97 -0.90 0.36
CA ALA A 97 -5.75 -0.51 -0.81
C ALA A 97 -7.26 -0.40 -0.51
N GLY A 98 -7.85 -1.40 0.16
CA GLY A 98 -9.25 -1.39 0.55
C GLY A 98 -9.60 -0.28 1.56
N LYS A 99 -8.70 0.04 2.49
CA LYS A 99 -8.88 1.15 3.44
C LYS A 99 -9.00 2.49 2.73
N PHE A 100 -8.26 2.68 1.64
CA PHE A 100 -8.20 3.92 0.88
C PHE A 100 -9.09 3.93 -0.37
N GLY A 101 -10.05 2.99 -0.46
CA GLY A 101 -11.13 3.04 -1.45
C GLY A 101 -10.87 2.30 -2.76
N ALA A 102 -9.77 1.53 -2.88
CA ALA A 102 -9.59 0.67 -4.04
C ALA A 102 -10.68 -0.41 -4.11
N PRO A 103 -11.24 -0.69 -5.29
CA PRO A 103 -12.24 -1.74 -5.44
C PRO A 103 -11.67 -3.14 -5.19
N PHE A 104 -10.39 -3.35 -5.49
CA PHE A 104 -9.62 -4.57 -5.20
C PHE A 104 -8.12 -4.30 -5.31
N THR A 105 -7.31 -5.31 -5.02
CA THR A 105 -5.85 -5.27 -5.15
C THR A 105 -5.34 -6.53 -5.84
N TYR A 106 -4.04 -6.59 -6.11
CA TYR A 106 -3.38 -7.69 -6.81
C TYR A 106 -2.44 -8.43 -5.86
N ALA A 107 -2.53 -9.76 -5.88
CA ALA A 107 -1.63 -10.67 -5.17
C ALA A 107 -1.07 -11.70 -6.15
N THR A 108 0.06 -12.31 -5.83
CA THR A 108 0.55 -13.48 -6.60
C THR A 108 -0.16 -14.74 -6.13
N PHE A 109 -0.30 -15.71 -7.03
CA PHE A 109 -0.84 -17.02 -6.63
C PHE A 109 0.11 -17.78 -5.68
N HIS A 110 1.43 -17.73 -5.97
CA HIS A 110 2.48 -18.30 -5.13
C HIS A 110 3.59 -17.27 -4.86
N ALA A 111 4.13 -17.26 -3.65
CA ALA A 111 5.24 -16.37 -3.27
C ALA A 111 6.47 -16.50 -4.19
N GLU A 112 6.78 -17.75 -4.63
CA GLU A 112 7.88 -18.05 -5.54
C GLU A 112 7.69 -17.51 -6.98
N ARG A 113 6.47 -17.07 -7.32
CA ARG A 113 6.12 -16.51 -8.64
C ARG A 113 5.78 -15.02 -8.55
N SER A 114 6.44 -14.30 -7.64
CA SER A 114 6.30 -12.84 -7.57
C SER A 114 6.77 -12.22 -8.89
N LEU A 115 5.86 -11.52 -9.56
CA LEU A 115 6.13 -10.84 -10.84
C LEU A 115 6.71 -9.44 -10.64
N ALA A 116 6.58 -8.89 -9.43
CA ALA A 116 7.08 -7.56 -9.09
C ALA A 116 7.59 -7.52 -7.64
N PRO A 117 8.66 -6.78 -7.36
CA PRO A 117 9.15 -6.58 -5.99
C PRO A 117 8.04 -6.03 -5.08
N GLY A 118 8.00 -6.52 -3.82
CA GLY A 118 6.99 -6.12 -2.84
C GLY A 118 5.59 -6.70 -3.07
N GLN A 119 5.43 -7.61 -4.02
CA GLN A 119 4.17 -8.30 -4.25
C GLN A 119 4.01 -9.44 -3.23
N LEU A 120 2.86 -9.46 -2.54
CA LEU A 120 2.49 -10.50 -1.58
C LEU A 120 1.73 -11.63 -2.27
N SER A 121 1.84 -12.84 -1.75
CA SER A 121 1.03 -13.97 -2.21
C SER A 121 -0.41 -13.85 -1.70
N PHE A 122 -1.33 -14.51 -2.41
CA PHE A 122 -2.73 -14.60 -1.99
C PHE A 122 -2.86 -15.19 -0.57
N SER A 123 -2.04 -16.19 -0.24
CA SER A 123 -2.04 -16.79 1.10
C SER A 123 -1.58 -15.80 2.17
N GLU A 124 -0.55 -15.00 1.94
CA GLU A 124 -0.14 -13.96 2.89
C GLU A 124 -1.22 -12.90 3.07
N MET A 125 -1.82 -12.41 1.98
CA MET A 125 -2.91 -11.43 2.03
C MET A 125 -4.11 -11.95 2.83
N ARG A 126 -4.48 -13.23 2.64
CA ARG A 126 -5.61 -13.86 3.31
C ARG A 126 -5.29 -14.27 4.75
N ASP A 127 -4.19 -14.98 4.97
CA ASP A 127 -3.96 -15.71 6.23
C ASP A 127 -3.21 -14.88 7.27
N ILE A 128 -2.39 -13.90 6.82
CA ILE A 128 -1.63 -13.01 7.71
C ILE A 128 -2.36 -11.68 7.90
N TYR A 129 -2.74 -11.04 6.78
CA TYR A 129 -3.26 -9.67 6.82
C TYR A 129 -4.79 -9.60 6.85
N HIS A 130 -5.50 -10.71 6.55
CA HIS A 130 -6.97 -10.74 6.48
C HIS A 130 -7.52 -9.59 5.63
N TYR A 131 -6.97 -9.44 4.43
CA TYR A 131 -7.19 -8.30 3.55
C TYR A 131 -8.67 -7.98 3.30
N ASP A 132 -9.51 -8.99 3.20
CA ASP A 132 -10.95 -8.90 3.02
C ASP A 132 -11.67 -8.17 4.19
N GLN A 133 -11.02 -8.08 5.35
CA GLN A 133 -11.54 -7.43 6.55
C GLN A 133 -11.03 -5.99 6.70
N ILE A 134 -10.04 -5.57 5.90
CA ILE A 134 -9.48 -4.22 5.97
C ILE A 134 -10.46 -3.23 5.31
N LYS A 135 -10.96 -2.29 6.10
CA LYS A 135 -11.96 -1.28 5.72
C LYS A 135 -11.45 0.12 6.05
N ALA A 136 -12.22 1.14 5.65
CA ALA A 136 -11.86 2.54 5.88
C ALA A 136 -11.60 2.87 7.37
N ASP A 137 -12.33 2.23 8.28
CA ASP A 137 -12.23 2.42 9.72
C ASP A 137 -11.23 1.50 10.43
N THR A 138 -10.52 0.62 9.69
CA THR A 138 -9.50 -0.27 10.28
C THR A 138 -8.32 0.54 10.81
N ASP A 139 -7.96 0.35 12.08
CA ASP A 139 -6.77 0.95 12.68
C ASP A 139 -5.50 0.30 12.10
N VAL A 140 -4.48 1.12 11.85
CA VAL A 140 -3.22 0.67 11.27
C VAL A 140 -2.11 0.72 12.31
N TYR A 141 -1.36 -0.36 12.44
CA TYR A 141 -0.13 -0.45 13.23
C TYR A 141 1.01 -0.95 12.35
N ALA A 142 2.23 -0.58 12.68
CA ALA A 142 3.37 -0.94 11.85
C ALA A 142 4.60 -1.34 12.66
N VAL A 143 5.48 -2.13 12.05
CA VAL A 143 6.89 -2.22 12.44
C VAL A 143 7.73 -1.56 11.37
N ILE A 144 8.65 -0.68 11.76
CA ILE A 144 9.59 -0.03 10.85
C ILE A 144 11.02 -0.46 11.09
N GLY A 145 11.77 -0.60 10.00
CA GLY A 145 13.19 -0.98 10.01
C GLY A 145 13.78 -0.99 8.61
N ASP A 146 15.08 -1.27 8.51
CA ASP A 146 15.77 -1.45 7.23
C ASP A 146 16.97 -2.41 7.41
N PRO A 147 16.86 -3.67 6.94
CA PRO A 147 15.72 -4.34 6.31
C PRO A 147 14.60 -4.71 7.29
N ILE A 148 13.38 -5.01 6.79
CA ILE A 148 12.22 -5.37 7.61
C ILE A 148 11.47 -6.62 7.12
N ALA A 149 11.74 -7.11 5.92
CA ALA A 149 10.99 -8.18 5.28
C ALA A 149 10.90 -9.49 6.10
N HIS A 150 11.87 -9.75 6.97
CA HIS A 150 11.93 -10.98 7.80
C HIS A 150 11.23 -10.84 9.16
N SER A 151 10.55 -9.72 9.43
CA SER A 151 9.87 -9.52 10.71
C SER A 151 8.67 -10.45 10.86
N HIS A 152 8.62 -11.21 11.94
CA HIS A 152 7.46 -12.02 12.31
C HIS A 152 6.37 -11.22 13.05
N SER A 153 6.61 -9.94 13.34
CA SER A 153 5.65 -9.09 14.07
C SER A 153 4.28 -9.02 13.39
N PRO A 154 4.15 -8.89 12.06
CA PRO A 154 2.85 -8.89 11.40
C PRO A 154 2.05 -10.17 11.67
N LEU A 155 2.69 -11.34 11.58
CA LEU A 155 2.04 -12.62 11.84
C LEU A 155 1.48 -12.71 13.26
N ILE A 156 2.27 -12.28 14.26
CA ILE A 156 1.91 -12.36 15.68
C ILE A 156 0.80 -11.36 15.99
N HIS A 157 0.96 -10.09 15.60
CA HIS A 157 0.00 -9.03 15.94
C HIS A 157 -1.34 -9.20 15.22
N ASN A 158 -1.33 -9.54 13.93
CA ASN A 158 -2.59 -9.76 13.20
C ASN A 158 -3.35 -10.97 13.75
N ALA A 159 -2.67 -12.06 14.12
CA ALA A 159 -3.30 -13.18 14.82
C ALA A 159 -3.91 -12.76 16.16
N ALA A 160 -3.21 -11.92 16.94
CA ALA A 160 -3.71 -11.40 18.21
C ALA A 160 -4.93 -10.48 18.01
N PHE A 161 -4.88 -9.54 17.08
CA PHE A 161 -6.03 -8.66 16.77
C PHE A 161 -7.27 -9.45 16.40
N ARG A 162 -7.10 -10.48 15.57
CA ARG A 162 -8.19 -11.38 15.22
C ARG A 162 -8.75 -12.13 16.42
N ALA A 163 -7.87 -12.67 17.28
CA ALA A 163 -8.27 -13.44 18.46
C ALA A 163 -9.11 -12.64 19.45
N ILE A 164 -8.86 -11.33 19.57
CA ILE A 164 -9.58 -10.42 20.48
C ILE A 164 -10.66 -9.59 19.77
N GLY A 165 -10.90 -9.81 18.47
CA GLY A 165 -11.92 -9.11 17.68
C GLY A 165 -11.65 -7.62 17.45
N THR A 166 -10.38 -7.21 17.42
CA THR A 166 -10.00 -5.82 17.19
C THR A 166 -9.91 -5.54 15.68
N ASN A 167 -10.61 -4.50 15.20
CA ASN A 167 -10.55 -4.03 13.82
C ASN A 167 -9.23 -3.26 13.58
N ALA A 168 -8.16 -3.99 13.40
CA ALA A 168 -6.82 -3.44 13.19
C ALA A 168 -5.97 -4.32 12.27
N VAL A 169 -5.01 -3.70 11.61
CA VAL A 169 -3.98 -4.38 10.81
C VAL A 169 -2.59 -3.93 11.22
N TYR A 170 -1.68 -4.87 11.26
CA TYR A 170 -0.26 -4.64 11.56
C TYR A 170 0.59 -5.02 10.35
N LEU A 171 1.42 -4.10 9.86
CA LEU A 171 2.19 -4.30 8.64
C LEU A 171 3.68 -3.92 8.81
N PRO A 172 4.58 -4.56 8.05
CA PRO A 172 5.98 -4.18 7.99
C PRO A 172 6.13 -2.99 7.01
N MET A 173 6.98 -2.04 7.37
CA MET A 173 7.30 -0.91 6.50
C MET A 173 8.82 -0.72 6.46
N ARG A 174 9.39 -0.84 5.27
CA ARG A 174 10.79 -0.51 5.05
C ARG A 174 10.96 0.99 5.01
N ILE A 175 11.66 1.52 5.99
CA ILE A 175 11.97 2.95 6.11
C ILE A 175 13.49 3.10 6.12
N ARG A 176 14.06 3.79 5.15
CA ARG A 176 15.48 4.13 5.16
C ARG A 176 15.73 5.27 6.15
N SER A 177 16.96 5.34 6.68
CA SER A 177 17.29 6.33 7.72
C SER A 177 17.07 7.77 7.27
N GLU A 178 17.33 8.08 6.01
CA GLU A 178 17.12 9.41 5.44
C GLU A 178 15.65 9.84 5.36
N HIS A 179 14.72 8.88 5.41
CA HIS A 179 13.27 9.15 5.34
C HIS A 179 12.57 9.06 6.70
N LEU A 180 13.29 8.70 7.77
CA LEU A 180 12.70 8.37 9.07
C LEU A 180 11.88 9.54 9.66
N GLU A 181 12.45 10.74 9.71
CA GLU A 181 11.79 11.90 10.30
C GLU A 181 10.54 12.32 9.52
N ALA A 182 10.65 12.39 8.17
CA ALA A 182 9.52 12.69 7.29
C ALA A 182 8.42 11.65 7.42
N PHE A 183 8.80 10.36 7.47
CA PHE A 183 7.84 9.28 7.67
C PHE A 183 7.10 9.41 9.00
N LEU A 184 7.80 9.62 10.13
CA LEU A 184 7.15 9.75 11.43
C LEU A 184 6.18 10.94 11.48
N HIS A 185 6.51 12.04 10.81
CA HIS A 185 5.62 13.20 10.67
C HIS A 185 4.35 12.86 9.86
N ASN A 186 4.50 12.12 8.78
CA ASN A 186 3.45 11.82 7.82
C ASN A 186 2.65 10.54 8.13
N ALA A 187 3.15 9.67 9.01
CA ALA A 187 2.53 8.39 9.35
C ALA A 187 1.03 8.47 9.72
N PRO A 188 0.55 9.52 10.44
CA PRO A 188 -0.88 9.67 10.73
C PRO A 188 -1.77 9.75 9.47
N ARG A 189 -1.27 10.26 8.34
CA ARG A 189 -2.01 10.32 7.07
C ARG A 189 -2.30 8.94 6.47
N MET A 190 -1.52 7.93 6.86
CA MET A 190 -1.77 6.52 6.52
C MET A 190 -2.71 5.83 7.51
N GLY A 191 -3.22 6.55 8.50
CA GLY A 191 -4.04 5.99 9.58
C GLY A 191 -3.25 5.22 10.63
N ILE A 192 -1.93 5.40 10.70
CA ILE A 192 -1.04 4.69 11.63
C ILE A 192 -1.26 5.23 13.04
N ARG A 193 -1.65 4.33 13.97
CA ARG A 193 -1.93 4.60 15.38
C ARG A 193 -0.77 4.26 16.30
N GLY A 194 0.09 3.33 15.89
CA GLY A 194 1.24 2.90 16.67
C GLY A 194 2.30 2.24 15.81
N ILE A 195 3.56 2.40 16.23
CA ILE A 195 4.73 1.94 15.49
C ILE A 195 5.69 1.23 16.43
N SER A 196 6.05 0.00 16.10
CA SER A 196 7.21 -0.68 16.69
C SER A 196 8.47 -0.32 15.91
N ILE A 197 9.51 0.05 16.62
CA ILE A 197 10.77 0.48 16.03
C ILE A 197 11.83 -0.63 16.17
N THR A 198 12.44 -1.01 15.03
CA THR A 198 13.58 -1.93 15.05
C THR A 198 14.81 -1.33 14.38
N ILE A 199 15.85 -2.14 14.20
CA ILE A 199 17.12 -1.72 13.59
C ILE A 199 16.88 -1.09 12.21
N PRO A 200 17.55 0.05 11.89
CA PRO A 200 18.57 0.77 12.68
C PRO A 200 18.01 1.97 13.47
N HIS A 201 16.68 2.10 13.63
CA HIS A 201 16.02 3.38 13.96
C HIS A 201 15.81 3.65 15.43
N LYS A 202 16.02 2.69 16.34
CA LYS A 202 15.68 2.82 17.77
C LYS A 202 16.24 4.08 18.42
N GLU A 203 17.55 4.29 18.32
CA GLU A 203 18.21 5.46 18.92
C GLU A 203 17.82 6.78 18.23
N ALA A 204 17.63 6.75 16.90
CA ALA A 204 17.25 7.93 16.15
C ALA A 204 15.83 8.39 16.52
N VAL A 205 14.88 7.44 16.62
CA VAL A 205 13.49 7.75 17.02
C VAL A 205 13.44 8.28 18.44
N ALA A 206 14.22 7.70 19.39
CA ALA A 206 14.25 8.18 20.77
C ALA A 206 14.61 9.68 20.86
N LYS A 207 15.47 10.19 19.97
CA LYS A 207 15.84 11.61 19.89
C LYS A 207 14.77 12.52 19.30
N LEU A 208 13.86 11.96 18.51
CA LEU A 208 12.77 12.68 17.85
C LEU A 208 11.48 12.75 18.70
N LEU A 209 11.36 11.92 19.73
CA LEU A 209 10.18 11.86 20.58
C LEU A 209 10.15 13.03 21.56
N LYS A 210 8.97 13.66 21.72
CA LYS A 210 8.75 14.75 22.72
C LYS A 210 8.66 14.22 24.15
N GLN A 211 8.21 12.99 24.31
CA GLN A 211 8.09 12.31 25.60
C GLN A 211 8.71 10.92 25.47
N VAL A 212 9.60 10.60 26.38
CA VAL A 212 10.31 9.33 26.40
C VAL A 212 10.16 8.75 27.80
N ASP A 213 9.77 7.47 27.90
CA ASP A 213 9.73 6.77 29.18
C ASP A 213 11.12 6.70 29.81
N ARG A 214 11.19 6.76 31.15
CA ARG A 214 12.47 6.72 31.90
C ARG A 214 13.29 5.47 31.59
N VAL A 215 12.62 4.34 31.30
CA VAL A 215 13.29 3.09 30.94
C VAL A 215 14.03 3.22 29.61
N ILE A 216 13.45 3.91 28.64
CA ILE A 216 14.08 4.15 27.31
C ILE A 216 15.32 5.03 27.44
N VAL A 217 15.29 6.03 28.33
CA VAL A 217 16.45 6.90 28.58
C VAL A 217 17.67 6.11 29.07
N GLY A 218 17.45 5.04 29.84
CA GLY A 218 18.53 4.20 30.37
C GLY A 218 18.99 3.09 29.42
N THR A 219 18.13 2.61 28.53
CA THR A 219 18.43 1.45 27.67
C THR A 219 18.67 1.82 26.21
N GLY A 220 18.29 3.04 25.78
CA GLY A 220 18.34 3.46 24.36
C GLY A 220 17.36 2.72 23.45
N ALA A 221 16.41 1.98 24.02
CA ALA A 221 15.45 1.16 23.26
C ALA A 221 14.11 1.04 23.99
#